data_99eab9aebacdd65f5dff8d0e94bca32e
#
_entry.id   99eab9aebacdd65f5dff8d0e94bca32e
#
_cell.length_a   1.000
_cell.length_b   1.000
_cell.length_c   1.000
_cell.angle_alpha   90.00
_cell.angle_beta   90.00
_cell.angle_gamma   90.00
#
_symmetry.space_group_name_H-M   'P 1'
#
loop_
_entity.id
_entity.type
_entity.pdbx_description
1 polymer ?
#
loop_
_entity_poly.entity_id
_entity_poly.type
_entity_poly.pdbx_seq_one_letter_code
_entity_poly.pdbx_strand_id
1 'polypeptide(L)'
;MKCTLTTCACLCASIAFGEAVSDVLCRQLWPFSEDLMIQYVISDAGRDPYGPATFRALKDGFDLGVIPLDALSGDTVVTHSGLHTAYVDVSKWPAFSSVGRTDAFRVSVTATPQDALYLIVDLTKTVGESGQVTPVSEAEIRRGDWGTWEENLWGLGQGLVWTGVTNEVYKTSKMVFRKVNAGKFRMGPTDVVSAGNAKNASFDVTITKPFFIAVFETTVRQLSLIYGSDISYLKDDVTLPANGCTVGRCLRGANGNVWPTNGYSVEGTSVIGKFREKTGFATLDLSTEAQWEYACRAGSTTTWYNNQNSPDVTAQYALTALSEIAWYKQNSGGANLKPVGLLKPNAWGLYDMLGNACELCRDWYLQDRSAYGGQDPVGPLATDVGYDSVARGGMARYSNAGDVDCCERDPIDWWKAPQDSWMYGFRLVIDAEPFRF
;
A
#
# COMPACT_ATOMS: atom_id res chain seq x y z
N MET A 1 37.29 34.67 23.09
CA MET A 1 37.59 33.42 22.39
C MET A 1 37.12 33.59 20.97
N LYS A 2 38.06 33.68 20.01
CA LYS A 2 37.69 33.80 18.59
C LYS A 2 37.27 32.45 18.07
N CYS A 3 35.98 32.29 17.77
CA CYS A 3 35.47 31.12 17.09
C CYS A 3 35.68 31.33 15.59
N THR A 4 36.58 30.60 15.00
CA THR A 4 36.86 30.60 13.56
C THR A 4 35.66 30.01 12.83
N LEU A 5 35.04 30.80 11.96
CA LEU A 5 34.05 30.36 11.00
C LEU A 5 34.67 29.29 10.09
N THR A 6 34.31 28.04 10.27
CA THR A 6 34.48 27.06 9.23
C THR A 6 33.09 26.89 8.58
N THR A 7 32.97 27.44 7.38
CA THR A 7 31.82 27.17 6.50
C THR A 7 31.77 25.67 6.25
N CYS A 8 30.92 24.97 6.98
CA CYS A 8 30.67 23.57 6.73
C CYS A 8 29.72 23.48 5.51
N ALA A 9 30.29 23.50 4.32
CA ALA A 9 29.61 23.08 3.12
C ALA A 9 29.60 21.54 3.14
N CYS A 10 28.56 20.94 3.70
CA CYS A 10 28.33 19.53 3.48
C CYS A 10 28.01 19.33 2.01
N LEU A 11 28.99 18.88 1.22
CA LEU A 11 28.73 18.35 -0.11
C LEU A 11 27.99 17.03 0.07
N CYS A 12 26.67 17.07 -0.02
CA CYS A 12 25.87 15.88 -0.11
C CYS A 12 26.08 15.28 -1.48
N ALA A 13 26.76 14.14 -1.56
CA ALA A 13 26.73 13.35 -2.79
C ALA A 13 25.28 12.94 -3.03
N SER A 14 24.71 13.38 -4.14
CA SER A 14 23.36 13.01 -4.58
C SER A 14 23.27 11.50 -4.72
N ILE A 15 22.41 10.88 -3.93
CA ILE A 15 21.87 9.58 -4.31
C ILE A 15 20.52 9.89 -4.94
N ALA A 16 20.48 9.92 -6.26
CA ALA A 16 19.26 10.16 -7.02
C ALA A 16 18.33 8.95 -6.85
N PHE A 17 17.12 9.21 -6.41
CA PHE A 17 16.03 8.26 -6.38
C PHE A 17 15.02 8.64 -7.46
N GLY A 18 14.90 7.77 -8.46
CA GLY A 18 14.23 8.08 -9.68
C GLY A 18 15.06 9.12 -10.48
N GLU A 19 14.99 9.10 -11.78
CA GLU A 19 15.73 10.03 -12.65
C GLU A 19 15.38 11.52 -12.44
N ALA A 20 14.45 11.80 -11.52
CA ALA A 20 13.84 13.10 -11.33
C ALA A 20 14.52 14.00 -10.28
N VAL A 21 15.19 13.47 -9.26
CA VAL A 21 15.82 14.27 -8.21
C VAL A 21 17.33 14.24 -8.36
N SER A 22 17.96 15.42 -8.47
CA SER A 22 19.40 15.58 -8.53
C SER A 22 19.87 16.73 -7.61
N ASP A 23 21.19 16.86 -7.49
CA ASP A 23 21.85 18.02 -6.86
C ASP A 23 21.30 18.39 -5.47
N VAL A 24 21.14 17.39 -4.60
CA VAL A 24 20.70 17.63 -3.23
C VAL A 24 21.82 18.27 -2.43
N LEU A 25 21.60 19.49 -1.95
CA LEU A 25 22.50 20.24 -1.08
C LEU A 25 21.82 20.52 0.25
N CYS A 26 22.45 20.14 1.34
CA CYS A 26 22.00 20.50 2.69
C CYS A 26 23.04 21.36 3.39
N ARG A 27 22.61 22.46 4.01
CA ARG A 27 23.48 23.33 4.79
C ARG A 27 22.75 23.89 6.01
N GLN A 28 23.49 24.08 7.10
CA GLN A 28 22.99 24.79 8.26
C GLN A 28 23.04 26.31 8.03
N LEU A 29 22.03 27.02 8.49
CA LEU A 29 21.90 28.48 8.34
C LEU A 29 22.67 29.26 9.39
N TRP A 30 23.60 28.63 10.11
CA TRP A 30 24.45 29.27 11.08
C TRP A 30 25.24 30.46 10.46
N PRO A 31 25.41 31.62 11.13
CA PRO A 31 25.05 31.89 12.55
C PRO A 31 23.64 32.47 12.76
N PHE A 32 22.82 32.56 11.74
CA PHE A 32 21.52 33.22 11.80
C PHE A 32 20.41 32.33 12.38
N SER A 33 20.51 31.04 12.16
CA SER A 33 19.60 30.03 12.69
C SER A 33 20.32 28.70 12.83
N GLU A 34 19.81 27.81 13.70
CA GLU A 34 20.25 26.42 13.79
C GLU A 34 19.59 25.55 12.71
N ASP A 35 18.60 26.07 12.00
CA ASP A 35 17.85 25.36 10.99
C ASP A 35 18.70 24.91 9.81
N LEU A 36 18.25 23.85 9.16
CA LEU A 36 18.86 23.36 7.94
C LEU A 36 18.10 23.90 6.72
N MET A 37 18.84 24.19 5.67
CA MET A 37 18.29 24.45 4.35
C MET A 37 18.67 23.30 3.43
N ILE A 38 17.67 22.70 2.76
CA ILE A 38 17.84 21.64 1.79
C ILE A 38 17.43 22.17 0.43
N GLN A 39 18.38 22.19 -0.50
CA GLN A 39 18.13 22.50 -1.90
C GLN A 39 18.21 21.21 -2.73
N TYR A 40 17.31 21.05 -3.68
CA TYR A 40 17.29 19.90 -4.58
C TYR A 40 16.72 20.30 -5.94
N VAL A 41 17.14 19.62 -6.99
CA VAL A 41 16.69 19.88 -8.36
C VAL A 41 15.80 18.74 -8.83
N ILE A 42 14.67 19.07 -9.42
CA ILE A 42 13.80 18.15 -10.14
C ILE A 42 14.06 18.34 -11.62
N SER A 43 14.58 17.31 -12.30
CA SER A 43 15.04 17.40 -13.67
C SER A 43 13.93 17.30 -14.71
N ASP A 44 12.86 16.64 -14.42
CA ASP A 44 11.70 16.53 -15.32
C ASP A 44 10.42 16.26 -14.52
N ALA A 45 9.67 17.32 -14.25
CA ALA A 45 8.37 17.18 -13.61
C ALA A 45 7.27 16.72 -14.56
N GLY A 46 7.58 16.52 -15.84
CA GLY A 46 6.58 16.22 -16.84
C GLY A 46 5.56 17.36 -16.97
N ARG A 47 4.33 17.03 -17.34
CA ARG A 47 3.21 17.98 -17.41
C ARG A 47 2.48 18.12 -16.07
N ASP A 48 2.65 17.15 -15.19
CA ASP A 48 1.97 17.10 -13.89
C ASP A 48 2.98 17.30 -12.74
N PRO A 49 2.60 18.05 -11.70
CA PRO A 49 3.47 18.27 -10.55
C PRO A 49 3.75 16.96 -9.82
N TYR A 50 4.95 16.83 -9.27
CA TYR A 50 5.27 15.77 -8.33
C TYR A 50 4.44 15.95 -7.04
N GLY A 51 4.25 14.87 -6.33
CA GLY A 51 3.71 14.90 -4.98
C GLY A 51 4.72 15.46 -3.98
N PRO A 52 4.45 15.27 -2.70
CA PRO A 52 5.37 15.68 -1.66
C PRO A 52 6.71 14.97 -1.75
N ALA A 53 7.73 15.72 -1.43
CA ALA A 53 9.06 15.20 -1.26
C ALA A 53 9.22 14.56 0.13
N THR A 54 9.84 13.40 0.20
CA THR A 54 10.27 12.76 1.44
C THR A 54 11.75 13.07 1.65
N PHE A 55 12.10 13.56 2.83
CA PHE A 55 13.46 13.91 3.20
C PHE A 55 13.97 12.92 4.25
N ARG A 56 15.08 12.25 3.99
CA ARG A 56 15.71 11.32 4.91
C ARG A 56 17.14 11.73 5.18
N ALA A 57 17.57 11.67 6.42
CA ALA A 57 18.89 12.12 6.83
C ALA A 57 19.77 10.97 7.32
N LEU A 58 21.05 11.06 6.98
CA LEU A 58 22.12 10.21 7.46
C LEU A 58 23.22 11.06 8.09
N LYS A 59 23.79 10.59 9.18
CA LYS A 59 24.93 11.21 9.83
C LYS A 59 26.02 10.19 10.10
N ASP A 60 27.22 10.45 9.61
CA ASP A 60 28.39 9.56 9.79
C ASP A 60 28.08 8.10 9.44
N GLY A 61 27.18 7.88 8.46
CA GLY A 61 26.70 6.56 8.07
C GLY A 61 25.55 6.01 8.93
N PHE A 62 25.16 6.67 10.00
CA PHE A 62 23.99 6.32 10.80
C PHE A 62 22.73 6.97 10.25
N ASP A 63 21.68 6.18 10.13
CA ASP A 63 20.39 6.64 9.66
C ASP A 63 19.61 7.33 10.77
N LEU A 64 19.29 8.62 10.55
CA LEU A 64 18.48 9.43 11.46
C LEU A 64 16.97 9.30 11.15
N GLY A 65 16.60 8.58 10.10
CA GLY A 65 15.23 8.43 9.68
C GLY A 65 14.72 9.54 8.76
N VAL A 66 13.41 9.51 8.53
CA VAL A 66 12.69 10.54 7.77
C VAL A 66 12.56 11.78 8.65
N ILE A 67 12.83 12.95 8.06
CA ILE A 67 12.66 14.24 8.74
C ILE A 67 11.14 14.42 8.97
N PRO A 68 10.70 14.70 10.22
CA PRO A 68 9.30 14.90 10.52
C PRO A 68 8.67 16.03 9.71
N LEU A 69 7.44 15.86 9.26
CA LEU A 69 6.76 16.85 8.42
C LEU A 69 6.50 18.18 9.15
N ASP A 70 6.25 18.13 10.44
CA ASP A 70 6.05 19.31 11.27
C ASP A 70 7.35 20.10 11.49
N ALA A 71 8.49 19.48 11.23
CA ALA A 71 9.81 20.13 11.19
C ALA A 71 10.12 20.75 9.83
N LEU A 72 9.34 20.44 8.78
CA LEU A 72 9.61 20.88 7.40
C LEU A 72 8.76 22.09 7.00
N SER A 73 9.34 22.97 6.18
CA SER A 73 8.67 24.10 5.54
C SER A 73 9.30 24.41 4.18
N GLY A 74 8.71 25.33 3.41
CA GLY A 74 9.17 25.66 2.06
C GLY A 74 8.66 24.66 1.01
N ASP A 75 9.49 24.35 0.02
CA ASP A 75 9.13 23.48 -1.11
C ASP A 75 9.16 22.00 -0.68
N THR A 76 8.19 21.60 0.11
CA THR A 76 7.98 20.21 0.53
C THR A 76 7.04 19.45 -0.41
N VAL A 77 6.32 20.17 -1.27
CA VAL A 77 5.50 19.64 -2.36
C VAL A 77 6.09 20.15 -3.67
N VAL A 78 6.46 19.21 -4.54
CA VAL A 78 7.06 19.53 -5.83
C VAL A 78 5.95 19.84 -6.83
N THR A 79 5.91 21.07 -7.34
CA THR A 79 4.88 21.54 -8.27
C THR A 79 5.41 21.83 -9.67
N HIS A 80 6.73 21.84 -9.88
CA HIS A 80 7.37 22.13 -11.17
C HIS A 80 8.78 21.57 -11.23
N SER A 81 9.36 21.49 -12.42
CA SER A 81 10.79 21.20 -12.61
C SER A 81 11.65 22.37 -12.18
N GLY A 82 12.86 22.11 -11.76
CA GLY A 82 13.84 23.13 -11.38
C GLY A 82 14.30 23.02 -9.95
N LEU A 83 14.86 24.11 -9.43
CA LEU A 83 15.42 24.20 -8.08
C LEU A 83 14.31 24.39 -7.05
N HIS A 84 14.34 23.57 -6.03
CA HIS A 84 13.46 23.61 -4.87
C HIS A 84 14.26 23.86 -3.59
N THR A 85 13.62 24.50 -2.60
CA THR A 85 14.24 24.79 -1.32
C THR A 85 13.29 24.48 -0.17
N ALA A 86 13.67 23.53 0.67
CA ALA A 86 12.97 23.19 1.90
C ALA A 86 13.82 23.61 3.11
N TYR A 87 13.16 23.89 4.23
CA TYR A 87 13.79 24.25 5.49
C TYR A 87 13.39 23.26 6.57
N VAL A 88 14.30 22.96 7.49
CA VAL A 88 14.10 22.06 8.62
C VAL A 88 14.30 22.82 9.91
N ASP A 89 13.23 22.97 10.68
CA ASP A 89 13.28 23.43 12.07
C ASP A 89 13.82 22.28 12.94
N VAL A 90 15.11 22.33 13.24
CA VAL A 90 15.78 21.26 13.97
C VAL A 90 15.29 21.12 15.42
N SER A 91 14.64 22.14 15.96
CA SER A 91 14.04 22.08 17.31
C SER A 91 12.88 21.09 17.39
N LYS A 92 12.23 20.85 16.27
CA LYS A 92 11.13 19.88 16.12
C LYS A 92 11.59 18.49 15.69
N TRP A 93 12.89 18.28 15.59
CA TRP A 93 13.45 17.00 15.18
C TRP A 93 14.37 16.39 16.26
N PRO A 94 13.83 15.62 17.21
CA PRO A 94 14.58 15.08 18.34
C PRO A 94 15.79 14.22 17.95
N ALA A 95 15.69 13.47 16.85
CA ALA A 95 16.80 12.66 16.35
C ALA A 95 18.01 13.51 15.94
N PHE A 96 17.80 14.73 15.45
CA PHE A 96 18.87 15.67 15.13
C PHE A 96 19.55 16.20 16.39
N SER A 97 18.80 16.52 17.43
CA SER A 97 19.33 17.09 18.69
C SER A 97 20.26 16.13 19.44
N SER A 98 20.11 14.82 19.25
CA SER A 98 20.98 13.80 19.85
C SER A 98 22.35 13.70 19.17
N VAL A 99 22.54 14.46 18.08
CA VAL A 99 23.64 14.34 17.16
C VAL A 99 24.63 15.49 17.41
N GLY A 100 25.80 15.18 17.97
CA GLY A 100 26.90 16.14 18.08
C GLY A 100 27.38 16.66 16.72
N ARG A 101 28.38 17.52 16.72
CA ARG A 101 28.96 18.10 15.50
C ARG A 101 29.45 17.03 14.54
N THR A 102 29.13 17.15 13.25
CA THR A 102 29.54 16.20 12.20
C THR A 102 29.92 16.93 10.91
N ASP A 103 30.84 16.33 10.17
CA ASP A 103 31.22 16.77 8.82
C ASP A 103 30.58 15.86 7.74
N ALA A 104 29.85 14.81 8.11
CA ALA A 104 29.27 13.83 7.21
C ALA A 104 27.73 13.70 7.34
N PHE A 105 27.05 14.86 7.39
CA PHE A 105 25.59 14.91 7.34
C PHE A 105 25.11 14.90 5.88
N ARG A 106 24.15 14.01 5.57
CA ARG A 106 23.56 13.90 4.24
C ARG A 106 22.06 13.85 4.33
N VAL A 107 21.38 14.41 3.34
CA VAL A 107 19.95 14.30 3.15
C VAL A 107 19.68 13.68 1.79
N SER A 108 18.87 12.65 1.74
CA SER A 108 18.28 12.16 0.50
C SER A 108 16.87 12.72 0.34
N VAL A 109 16.51 13.10 -0.87
CA VAL A 109 15.20 13.60 -1.21
C VAL A 109 14.58 12.63 -2.21
N THR A 110 13.36 12.19 -1.94
CA THR A 110 12.56 11.38 -2.86
C THR A 110 11.30 12.15 -3.20
N ALA A 111 11.05 12.38 -4.48
CA ALA A 111 9.81 12.96 -4.96
C ALA A 111 9.11 11.92 -5.86
N THR A 112 7.86 11.64 -5.58
CA THR A 112 7.06 10.71 -6.39
C THR A 112 6.29 11.52 -7.42
N PRO A 113 6.44 11.26 -8.74
CA PRO A 113 5.64 11.90 -9.77
C PRO A 113 4.15 11.69 -9.51
N GLN A 114 3.35 12.74 -9.65
CA GLN A 114 1.89 12.62 -9.49
C GLN A 114 1.22 11.80 -10.59
N ASP A 115 1.87 11.69 -11.76
CA ASP A 115 1.42 10.86 -12.87
C ASP A 115 1.78 9.38 -12.74
N ALA A 116 2.53 9.00 -11.70
CA ALA A 116 2.86 7.60 -11.46
C ALA A 116 1.59 6.74 -11.37
N LEU A 117 1.49 5.77 -12.27
CA LEU A 117 0.42 4.80 -12.29
C LEU A 117 0.72 3.62 -11.37
N TYR A 118 2.00 3.27 -11.27
CA TYR A 118 2.51 2.24 -10.37
C TYR A 118 3.72 2.74 -9.58
N LEU A 119 3.92 2.17 -8.41
CA LEU A 119 5.16 2.26 -7.64
C LEU A 119 5.76 0.87 -7.53
N ILE A 120 7.03 0.73 -7.88
CA ILE A 120 7.82 -0.48 -7.63
C ILE A 120 8.70 -0.21 -6.42
N VAL A 121 8.63 -1.05 -5.40
CA VAL A 121 9.41 -0.94 -4.17
C VAL A 121 10.33 -2.15 -4.07
N ASP A 122 11.63 -1.94 -4.11
CA ASP A 122 12.66 -2.98 -3.99
C ASP A 122 12.98 -3.23 -2.51
N LEU A 123 12.54 -4.38 -2.01
CA LEU A 123 12.70 -4.78 -0.60
C LEU A 123 14.12 -5.26 -0.26
N THR A 124 14.98 -5.45 -1.25
CA THR A 124 16.40 -5.80 -1.02
C THR A 124 17.24 -4.58 -0.69
N LYS A 125 16.76 -3.39 -1.03
CA LYS A 125 17.42 -2.11 -0.84
C LYS A 125 17.08 -1.46 0.50
N THR A 126 17.95 -0.60 0.96
CA THR A 126 17.69 0.23 2.14
C THR A 126 16.92 1.48 1.76
N VAL A 127 16.19 2.04 2.71
CA VAL A 127 15.47 3.30 2.49
C VAL A 127 16.48 4.39 2.14
N GLY A 128 16.18 5.10 1.07
CA GLY A 128 17.05 6.13 0.58
C GLY A 128 18.10 5.63 -0.44
N GLU A 129 18.20 4.34 -0.74
CA GLU A 129 19.09 3.77 -1.77
C GLU A 129 18.51 3.94 -3.17
N SER A 130 19.37 4.23 -4.18
CA SER A 130 18.94 4.42 -5.58
C SER A 130 18.14 3.23 -6.11
N GLY A 131 16.95 3.53 -6.65
CA GLY A 131 16.02 2.53 -7.21
C GLY A 131 15.34 1.66 -6.15
N GLN A 132 15.32 2.09 -4.88
CA GLN A 132 14.48 1.45 -3.86
C GLN A 132 13.00 1.66 -4.20
N VAL A 133 12.62 2.88 -4.59
CA VAL A 133 11.28 3.19 -5.09
C VAL A 133 11.41 3.66 -6.53
N THR A 134 10.67 3.05 -7.44
CA THR A 134 10.63 3.41 -8.85
C THR A 134 9.18 3.74 -9.23
N PRO A 135 8.84 4.99 -9.48
CA PRO A 135 7.56 5.35 -10.05
C PRO A 135 7.51 4.93 -11.53
N VAL A 136 6.34 4.50 -11.97
CA VAL A 136 6.11 4.07 -13.36
C VAL A 136 4.85 4.77 -13.85
N SER A 137 4.98 5.57 -14.90
CA SER A 137 3.88 6.31 -15.50
C SER A 137 3.09 5.45 -16.50
N GLU A 138 1.86 5.86 -16.78
CA GLU A 138 1.07 5.25 -17.86
C GLU A 138 1.77 5.34 -19.21
N ALA A 139 2.44 6.46 -19.49
CA ALA A 139 3.15 6.68 -20.74
C ALA A 139 4.29 5.67 -20.95
N GLU A 140 5.07 5.35 -19.91
CA GLU A 140 6.14 4.35 -19.96
C GLU A 140 5.59 2.96 -20.25
N ILE A 141 4.47 2.59 -19.61
CA ILE A 141 3.84 1.29 -19.84
C ILE A 141 3.34 1.20 -21.28
N ARG A 142 2.69 2.25 -21.81
CA ARG A 142 2.20 2.29 -23.21
C ARG A 142 3.32 2.21 -24.23
N ARG A 143 4.49 2.72 -23.94
CA ARG A 143 5.69 2.55 -24.80
C ARG A 143 6.26 1.13 -24.76
N GLY A 144 5.83 0.31 -23.80
CA GLY A 144 6.36 -1.05 -23.60
C GLY A 144 7.68 -1.10 -22.82
N ASP A 145 8.08 -0.01 -22.18
CA ASP A 145 9.32 0.07 -21.39
C ASP A 145 9.35 -0.98 -20.26
N TRP A 146 8.16 -1.37 -19.79
CA TRP A 146 7.95 -2.34 -18.71
C TRP A 146 7.37 -3.69 -19.19
N GLY A 147 7.37 -3.97 -20.48
CA GLY A 147 6.84 -5.21 -21.05
C GLY A 147 5.39 -5.10 -21.49
N THR A 148 4.61 -6.15 -21.35
CA THR A 148 3.26 -6.27 -21.90
C THR A 148 2.21 -5.54 -21.09
N TRP A 149 1.17 -5.07 -21.76
CA TRP A 149 0.01 -4.40 -21.17
C TRP A 149 -1.26 -4.66 -21.98
N GLU A 150 -2.41 -4.45 -21.35
CA GLU A 150 -3.73 -4.57 -21.99
C GLU A 150 -4.56 -3.32 -21.68
N GLU A 151 -5.45 -2.94 -22.59
CA GLU A 151 -6.36 -1.82 -22.41
C GLU A 151 -7.79 -2.32 -22.31
N ASN A 152 -8.57 -1.65 -21.48
CA ASN A 152 -9.98 -1.92 -21.29
C ASN A 152 -10.32 -3.39 -20.98
N LEU A 153 -9.53 -4.01 -20.14
CA LEU A 153 -9.79 -5.37 -19.66
C LEU A 153 -11.22 -5.45 -19.08
N TRP A 154 -11.96 -6.46 -19.47
CA TRP A 154 -13.37 -6.70 -19.11
C TRP A 154 -14.39 -5.72 -19.72
N GLY A 155 -13.99 -4.83 -20.63
CA GLY A 155 -14.89 -3.87 -21.29
C GLY A 155 -15.46 -2.79 -20.38
N LEU A 156 -14.81 -2.49 -19.25
CA LEU A 156 -15.26 -1.51 -18.27
C LEU A 156 -14.78 -0.08 -18.54
N GLY A 157 -13.98 0.13 -19.58
CA GLY A 157 -13.45 1.46 -19.92
C GLY A 157 -12.50 2.05 -18.88
N GLN A 158 -11.89 1.22 -18.04
CA GLN A 158 -11.11 1.65 -16.87
C GLN A 158 -9.62 1.84 -17.14
N GLY A 159 -9.23 1.85 -18.42
CA GLY A 159 -7.87 2.18 -18.82
C GLY A 159 -6.91 1.00 -18.90
N LEU A 160 -5.67 1.24 -18.51
CA LEU A 160 -4.53 0.39 -18.79
C LEU A 160 -4.22 -0.57 -17.65
N VAL A 161 -4.00 -1.83 -17.99
CA VAL A 161 -3.51 -2.89 -17.11
C VAL A 161 -2.11 -3.32 -17.55
N TRP A 162 -1.14 -3.19 -16.65
CA TRP A 162 0.22 -3.66 -16.89
C TRP A 162 0.31 -5.17 -16.58
N THR A 163 0.38 -6.00 -17.63
CA THR A 163 0.46 -7.46 -17.50
C THR A 163 1.90 -7.96 -17.31
N GLY A 164 2.91 -7.16 -17.68
CA GLY A 164 4.33 -7.45 -17.41
C GLY A 164 4.67 -7.56 -15.92
N VAL A 165 3.80 -7.08 -15.04
CA VAL A 165 3.93 -7.17 -13.58
C VAL A 165 3.97 -8.60 -13.05
N THR A 166 3.52 -9.61 -13.84
CA THR A 166 3.52 -11.03 -13.43
C THR A 166 4.91 -11.66 -13.32
N ASN A 167 5.98 -10.93 -13.67
CA ASN A 167 7.35 -11.38 -13.46
C ASN A 167 7.62 -11.70 -11.98
N GLU A 168 8.29 -12.81 -11.73
CA GLU A 168 8.60 -13.33 -10.39
C GLU A 168 9.31 -12.32 -9.46
N VAL A 169 10.09 -11.39 -10.02
CA VAL A 169 10.77 -10.34 -9.22
C VAL A 169 9.78 -9.49 -8.42
N TYR A 170 8.58 -9.25 -8.96
CA TYR A 170 7.52 -8.45 -8.32
C TYR A 170 6.69 -9.22 -7.28
N LYS A 171 6.92 -10.53 -7.19
CA LYS A 171 6.31 -11.43 -6.20
C LYS A 171 7.31 -11.88 -5.14
N THR A 172 8.59 -11.51 -5.30
CA THR A 172 9.67 -11.99 -4.43
C THR A 172 10.46 -10.86 -3.78
N SER A 173 11.32 -10.18 -4.55
CA SER A 173 12.22 -9.15 -4.01
C SER A 173 11.68 -7.72 -4.11
N LYS A 174 10.65 -7.52 -4.91
CA LYS A 174 9.99 -6.22 -5.08
C LYS A 174 8.50 -6.31 -4.78
N MET A 175 7.91 -5.18 -4.44
CA MET A 175 6.46 -5.00 -4.39
C MET A 175 6.04 -4.01 -5.46
N VAL A 176 4.87 -4.20 -6.02
CA VAL A 176 4.27 -3.26 -6.98
C VAL A 176 2.95 -2.78 -6.41
N PHE A 177 2.77 -1.48 -6.42
CA PHE A 177 1.55 -0.82 -6.00
C PHE A 177 0.91 -0.10 -7.19
N ARG A 178 -0.39 -0.24 -7.35
CA ARG A 178 -1.20 0.45 -8.37
C ARG A 178 -1.89 1.66 -7.76
N LYS A 179 -1.79 2.81 -8.41
CA LYS A 179 -2.55 4.01 -8.03
C LYS A 179 -4.03 3.81 -8.31
N VAL A 180 -4.84 4.05 -7.31
CA VAL A 180 -6.29 4.08 -7.37
C VAL A 180 -6.73 5.52 -7.15
N ASN A 181 -7.40 6.10 -8.13
CA ASN A 181 -7.86 7.49 -8.03
C ASN A 181 -9.05 7.62 -7.08
N ALA A 182 -9.22 8.81 -6.51
CA ALA A 182 -10.43 9.17 -5.80
C ALA A 182 -11.67 8.96 -6.67
N GLY A 183 -12.78 8.58 -6.06
CA GLY A 183 -14.00 8.31 -6.80
C GLY A 183 -15.16 7.84 -5.93
N LYS A 184 -16.26 7.52 -6.59
CA LYS A 184 -17.49 7.07 -5.94
C LYS A 184 -17.85 5.67 -6.42
N PHE A 185 -18.39 4.87 -5.52
CA PHE A 185 -18.93 3.55 -5.84
C PHE A 185 -20.06 3.19 -4.89
N ARG A 186 -20.82 2.17 -5.28
CA ARG A 186 -21.82 1.57 -4.42
C ARG A 186 -21.22 0.37 -3.70
N MET A 187 -21.06 0.50 -2.40
CA MET A 187 -20.49 -0.54 -1.55
C MET A 187 -21.59 -1.51 -1.10
N GLY A 188 -21.30 -2.80 -1.10
CA GLY A 188 -22.24 -3.81 -0.65
C GLY A 188 -22.80 -4.66 -1.78
N PRO A 189 -23.84 -5.49 -1.49
CA PRO A 189 -24.37 -6.45 -2.42
C PRO A 189 -24.95 -5.82 -3.67
N THR A 190 -24.80 -6.54 -4.80
CA THR A 190 -25.49 -6.20 -6.03
C THR A 190 -26.93 -6.77 -5.99
N ASP A 191 -27.86 -6.11 -6.67
CA ASP A 191 -29.29 -6.44 -6.60
C ASP A 191 -29.64 -7.86 -7.08
N VAL A 192 -28.70 -8.58 -7.72
CA VAL A 192 -28.96 -9.83 -8.42
C VAL A 192 -28.73 -11.09 -7.58
N VAL A 193 -27.78 -11.10 -6.65
CA VAL A 193 -27.35 -12.34 -5.96
C VAL A 193 -27.50 -12.30 -4.45
N SER A 194 -27.50 -11.15 -3.85
CA SER A 194 -27.38 -11.00 -2.39
C SER A 194 -28.69 -10.79 -1.66
N ALA A 195 -29.83 -10.93 -2.32
CA ALA A 195 -31.15 -10.79 -1.71
C ALA A 195 -31.43 -11.81 -0.57
N GLY A 196 -30.64 -12.88 -0.48
CA GLY A 196 -30.72 -13.86 0.60
C GLY A 196 -29.98 -13.44 1.89
N ASN A 197 -29.00 -12.57 1.78
CA ASN A 197 -28.22 -12.04 2.90
C ASN A 197 -28.59 -10.55 3.14
N ALA A 198 -29.83 -10.28 3.50
CA ALA A 198 -30.35 -8.95 3.81
C ALA A 198 -29.61 -8.20 4.96
N LYS A 199 -28.47 -8.73 5.40
CA LYS A 199 -27.69 -8.20 6.51
C LYS A 199 -26.83 -7.00 6.16
N ASN A 200 -26.65 -6.69 4.87
CA ASN A 200 -25.75 -5.63 4.41
C ASN A 200 -26.41 -4.82 3.29
N ALA A 201 -27.21 -3.83 3.62
CA ALA A 201 -27.72 -2.89 2.62
C ALA A 201 -26.55 -2.26 1.86
N SER A 202 -26.68 -2.12 0.54
CA SER A 202 -25.70 -1.37 -0.25
C SER A 202 -25.89 0.14 -0.03
N PHE A 203 -24.80 0.88 0.01
CA PHE A 203 -24.79 2.34 0.20
C PHE A 203 -23.71 3.01 -0.64
N ASP A 204 -23.88 4.32 -0.87
CA ASP A 204 -22.92 5.06 -1.68
C ASP A 204 -21.72 5.47 -0.85
N VAL A 205 -20.51 5.21 -1.39
CA VAL A 205 -19.23 5.56 -0.78
C VAL A 205 -18.45 6.48 -1.71
N THR A 206 -17.82 7.49 -1.13
CA THR A 206 -16.86 8.35 -1.79
C THR A 206 -15.48 8.15 -1.18
N ILE A 207 -14.54 7.67 -1.95
CA ILE A 207 -13.11 7.71 -1.63
C ILE A 207 -12.60 9.08 -2.09
N THR A 208 -12.21 9.93 -1.14
CA THR A 208 -11.90 11.34 -1.43
C THR A 208 -10.45 11.56 -1.86
N LYS A 209 -9.57 10.61 -1.54
CA LYS A 209 -8.13 10.71 -1.82
C LYS A 209 -7.65 9.52 -2.63
N PRO A 210 -6.73 9.75 -3.58
CA PRO A 210 -6.08 8.64 -4.25
C PRO A 210 -5.19 7.86 -3.26
N PHE A 211 -5.02 6.58 -3.53
CA PHE A 211 -4.11 5.71 -2.78
C PHE A 211 -3.42 4.73 -3.72
N PHE A 212 -2.30 4.19 -3.28
CA PHE A 212 -1.65 3.06 -3.94
C PHE A 212 -2.00 1.77 -3.20
N ILE A 213 -2.34 0.72 -3.94
CA ILE A 213 -2.64 -0.60 -3.39
C ILE A 213 -1.73 -1.65 -4.04
N ALA A 214 -1.22 -2.59 -3.25
CA ALA A 214 -0.38 -3.66 -3.75
C ALA A 214 -1.12 -4.47 -4.82
N VAL A 215 -0.45 -4.74 -5.94
CA VAL A 215 -1.01 -5.47 -7.08
C VAL A 215 -1.34 -6.92 -6.71
N PHE A 216 -0.53 -7.52 -5.86
CA PHE A 216 -0.70 -8.87 -5.33
C PHE A 216 -0.92 -8.82 -3.81
N GLU A 217 -1.44 -9.90 -3.26
CA GLU A 217 -1.31 -10.20 -1.83
C GLU A 217 0.17 -10.16 -1.45
N THR A 218 0.50 -9.71 -0.24
CA THR A 218 1.88 -9.78 0.25
C THR A 218 2.33 -11.23 0.30
N THR A 219 3.51 -11.54 -0.25
CA THR A 219 3.98 -12.92 -0.36
C THR A 219 4.84 -13.36 0.82
N VAL A 220 4.99 -14.68 0.98
CA VAL A 220 5.91 -15.30 1.94
C VAL A 220 7.32 -14.72 1.80
N ARG A 221 7.83 -14.59 0.57
CA ARG A 221 9.17 -14.06 0.34
C ARG A 221 9.30 -12.60 0.72
N GLN A 222 8.32 -11.76 0.34
CA GLN A 222 8.33 -10.35 0.69
C GLN A 222 8.33 -10.18 2.22
N LEU A 223 7.48 -10.93 2.93
CA LEU A 223 7.43 -10.92 4.39
C LEU A 223 8.77 -11.37 5.01
N SER A 224 9.41 -12.41 4.46
CA SER A 224 10.70 -12.91 4.97
C SER A 224 11.83 -11.88 4.82
N LEU A 225 11.81 -11.05 3.78
CA LEU A 225 12.77 -9.95 3.59
C LEU A 225 12.61 -8.84 4.65
N ILE A 226 11.40 -8.66 5.16
CA ILE A 226 11.11 -7.67 6.19
C ILE A 226 11.54 -8.15 7.58
N TYR A 227 11.28 -9.42 7.87
CA TYR A 227 11.56 -10.01 9.20
C TYR A 227 12.95 -10.61 9.35
N GLY A 228 13.68 -10.80 8.25
CA GLY A 228 14.94 -11.52 8.24
C GLY A 228 14.78 -13.04 8.44
N SER A 229 13.57 -13.53 8.55
CA SER A 229 13.23 -14.96 8.68
C SER A 229 11.82 -15.20 8.14
N ASP A 230 11.54 -16.44 7.75
CA ASP A 230 10.22 -16.84 7.32
C ASP A 230 9.32 -17.14 8.52
N ILE A 231 8.29 -16.32 8.70
CA ILE A 231 7.30 -16.42 9.77
C ILE A 231 5.94 -16.94 9.28
N SER A 232 5.81 -17.24 8.00
CA SER A 232 4.59 -17.80 7.43
C SER A 232 4.41 -19.27 7.84
N TYR A 233 3.16 -19.71 7.97
CA TYR A 233 2.83 -21.10 8.29
C TYR A 233 3.06 -22.03 7.09
N LEU A 234 2.51 -21.67 5.92
CA LEU A 234 2.77 -22.32 4.64
C LEU A 234 3.93 -21.61 3.96
N LYS A 235 4.96 -22.36 3.57
CA LYS A 235 6.20 -21.80 3.02
C LYS A 235 6.84 -22.67 1.95
N ASP A 236 6.10 -23.66 1.49
CA ASP A 236 6.57 -24.58 0.45
C ASP A 236 6.85 -23.88 -0.88
N ASP A 237 6.17 -22.74 -1.12
CA ASP A 237 6.42 -21.84 -2.24
C ASP A 237 6.48 -20.40 -1.73
N VAL A 238 7.56 -19.70 -2.04
CA VAL A 238 7.83 -18.33 -1.58
C VAL A 238 6.92 -17.27 -2.21
N THR A 239 6.20 -17.63 -3.28
CA THR A 239 5.22 -16.77 -3.97
C THR A 239 3.79 -16.98 -3.48
N LEU A 240 3.56 -17.87 -2.50
CA LEU A 240 2.29 -17.96 -1.80
C LEU A 240 2.00 -16.65 -1.04
N PRO A 241 0.72 -16.29 -0.82
CA PRO A 241 0.37 -15.23 0.11
C PRO A 241 1.00 -15.47 1.48
N ALA A 242 1.54 -14.42 2.09
CA ALA A 242 2.00 -14.44 3.48
C ALA A 242 0.83 -14.80 4.39
N ASN A 243 1.03 -15.79 5.24
CA ASN A 243 -0.04 -16.44 5.97
C ASN A 243 0.41 -16.80 7.40
N GLY A 244 -0.54 -17.11 8.27
CA GLY A 244 -0.25 -17.52 9.65
C GLY A 244 0.21 -16.42 10.60
N CYS A 245 0.77 -15.31 10.09
CA CYS A 245 1.08 -14.11 10.88
C CYS A 245 -0.09 -13.12 10.93
N THR A 246 -1.25 -13.54 10.47
CA THR A 246 -2.45 -12.74 10.25
C THR A 246 -3.28 -12.49 11.50
N VAL A 247 -2.80 -12.89 12.67
CA VAL A 247 -3.41 -12.43 13.91
C VAL A 247 -3.19 -10.93 14.01
N GLY A 248 -4.23 -10.17 14.23
CA GLY A 248 -4.19 -8.70 14.28
C GLY A 248 -3.06 -8.13 15.13
N ARG A 249 -2.66 -8.83 16.17
CA ARG A 249 -1.48 -8.51 17.00
C ARG A 249 -0.17 -8.47 16.23
N CYS A 250 0.02 -9.35 15.26
CA CYS A 250 1.26 -9.37 14.47
C CYS A 250 1.25 -8.26 13.42
N LEU A 251 0.10 -7.95 12.83
CA LEU A 251 0.03 -7.02 11.71
C LEU A 251 0.27 -5.57 12.13
N ARG A 252 -0.43 -5.06 13.15
CA ARG A 252 -0.34 -3.65 13.55
C ARG A 252 0.16 -3.43 14.97
N GLY A 253 0.13 -4.43 15.84
CA GLY A 253 0.58 -4.38 17.22
C GLY A 253 -0.38 -5.06 18.19
N ALA A 254 0.09 -5.29 19.43
CA ALA A 254 -0.62 -6.07 20.45
C ALA A 254 -1.72 -5.29 21.18
N ASN A 255 -1.72 -3.96 21.12
CA ASN A 255 -2.69 -3.14 21.81
C ASN A 255 -3.91 -2.89 20.92
N GLY A 256 -5.11 -3.19 21.42
CA GLY A 256 -6.36 -2.89 20.73
C GLY A 256 -6.53 -1.43 20.31
N ASN A 257 -5.79 -0.51 20.93
CA ASN A 257 -5.77 0.90 20.58
C ASN A 257 -5.08 1.23 19.24
N VAL A 258 -4.32 0.31 18.65
CA VAL A 258 -3.66 0.51 17.35
C VAL A 258 -4.44 -0.10 16.18
N TRP A 259 -5.58 -0.73 16.44
CA TRP A 259 -6.49 -1.30 15.45
C TRP A 259 -7.92 -0.80 15.63
N PRO A 260 -8.59 -0.32 14.62
CA PRO A 260 -8.25 0.34 13.34
C PRO A 260 -8.08 1.84 13.47
N THR A 261 -8.28 2.39 14.64
CA THR A 261 -9.05 3.62 14.86
C THR A 261 -8.25 4.90 14.88
N ASN A 262 -7.01 4.89 15.24
CA ASN A 262 -6.29 6.15 15.43
C ASN A 262 -5.33 6.44 14.28
N GLY A 263 -5.88 6.49 13.07
CA GLY A 263 -5.09 6.84 11.90
C GLY A 263 -4.00 5.81 11.62
N TYR A 264 -2.79 6.27 11.40
CA TYR A 264 -1.66 5.44 11.00
C TYR A 264 -0.78 4.95 12.16
N SER A 265 -1.27 5.01 13.38
CA SER A 265 -0.50 4.50 14.53
C SER A 265 -0.37 2.98 14.46
N VAL A 266 0.87 2.49 14.42
CA VAL A 266 1.22 1.06 14.47
C VAL A 266 2.42 0.87 15.37
N GLU A 267 2.55 -0.31 15.97
CA GLU A 267 3.76 -0.65 16.73
C GLU A 267 4.93 -0.91 15.78
N GLY A 268 6.10 -0.33 16.03
CA GLY A 268 7.29 -0.46 15.18
C GLY A 268 7.76 -1.92 15.01
N THR A 269 7.45 -2.79 15.97
CA THR A 269 7.77 -4.23 15.93
C THR A 269 6.75 -5.07 15.15
N SER A 270 5.61 -4.51 14.81
CA SER A 270 4.56 -5.18 14.02
C SER A 270 4.97 -5.36 12.56
N VAL A 271 4.23 -6.20 11.83
CA VAL A 271 4.45 -6.42 10.38
C VAL A 271 4.41 -5.09 9.63
N ILE A 272 3.35 -4.29 9.83
CA ILE A 272 3.21 -2.98 9.18
C ILE A 272 4.33 -2.03 9.62
N GLY A 273 4.66 -2.00 10.92
CA GLY A 273 5.79 -1.19 11.43
C GLY A 273 7.11 -1.54 10.75
N LYS A 274 7.40 -2.82 10.58
CA LYS A 274 8.60 -3.31 9.86
C LYS A 274 8.57 -2.97 8.36
N PHE A 275 7.42 -3.06 7.71
CA PHE A 275 7.28 -2.60 6.33
C PHE A 275 7.53 -1.10 6.21
N ARG A 276 7.01 -0.27 7.13
CA ARG A 276 7.28 1.17 7.16
C ARG A 276 8.77 1.47 7.34
N GLU A 277 9.41 0.80 8.29
CA GLU A 277 10.85 0.90 8.51
C GLU A 277 11.63 0.57 7.23
N LYS A 278 11.27 -0.52 6.55
CA LYS A 278 11.95 -1.02 5.35
C LYS A 278 11.71 -0.16 4.11
N THR A 279 10.52 0.38 3.95
CA THR A 279 10.13 1.11 2.75
C THR A 279 10.25 2.64 2.86
N GLY A 280 10.23 3.17 4.10
CA GLY A 280 10.18 4.60 4.35
C GLY A 280 8.78 5.22 4.23
N PHE A 281 7.75 4.45 3.86
CA PHE A 281 6.38 4.94 3.73
C PHE A 281 5.67 4.96 5.08
N ALA A 282 5.57 6.11 5.70
CA ALA A 282 4.91 6.27 7.01
C ALA A 282 3.41 5.92 6.99
N THR A 283 2.76 5.98 5.82
CA THR A 283 1.33 5.67 5.64
C THR A 283 1.04 4.27 5.20
N LEU A 284 2.06 3.49 4.89
CA LEU A 284 1.85 2.11 4.51
C LEU A 284 1.05 1.38 5.60
N ASP A 285 -0.07 0.77 5.22
CA ASP A 285 -0.99 0.09 6.14
C ASP A 285 -1.82 -0.97 5.39
N LEU A 286 -2.72 -1.65 6.12
CA LEU A 286 -3.81 -2.41 5.51
C LEU A 286 -4.82 -1.45 4.87
N SER A 287 -5.51 -1.90 3.83
CA SER A 287 -6.64 -1.16 3.28
C SER A 287 -7.78 -1.01 4.31
N THR A 288 -8.54 0.07 4.24
CA THR A 288 -9.88 0.04 4.83
C THR A 288 -10.77 -0.92 4.04
N GLU A 289 -11.85 -1.40 4.65
CA GLU A 289 -12.81 -2.26 3.98
C GLU A 289 -13.38 -1.59 2.71
N ALA A 290 -13.63 -0.29 2.77
CA ALA A 290 -14.13 0.48 1.64
C ALA A 290 -13.08 0.64 0.53
N GLN A 291 -11.82 0.91 0.86
CA GLN A 291 -10.73 0.94 -0.11
C GLN A 291 -10.57 -0.43 -0.79
N TRP A 292 -10.66 -1.51 -0.01
CA TRP A 292 -10.55 -2.86 -0.54
C TRP A 292 -11.66 -3.16 -1.56
N GLU A 293 -12.95 -2.93 -1.20
CA GLU A 293 -14.07 -3.21 -2.09
C GLU A 293 -14.06 -2.31 -3.33
N TYR A 294 -13.71 -1.02 -3.17
CA TYR A 294 -13.54 -0.10 -4.29
C TYR A 294 -12.48 -0.59 -5.27
N ALA A 295 -11.33 -1.01 -4.74
CA ALA A 295 -10.23 -1.56 -5.53
C ALA A 295 -10.59 -2.92 -6.17
N CYS A 296 -11.30 -3.80 -5.45
CA CYS A 296 -11.77 -5.07 -5.96
C CYS A 296 -12.70 -4.89 -7.14
N ARG A 297 -13.69 -4.03 -7.02
CA ARG A 297 -14.66 -3.75 -8.09
C ARG A 297 -14.02 -3.14 -9.33
N ALA A 298 -13.03 -2.30 -9.17
CA ALA A 298 -12.35 -1.61 -10.27
C ALA A 298 -13.32 -1.05 -11.33
N GLY A 299 -14.40 -0.40 -10.88
CA GLY A 299 -15.46 0.14 -11.72
C GLY A 299 -16.59 -0.83 -12.07
N SER A 300 -16.47 -2.10 -11.74
CA SER A 300 -17.59 -3.07 -11.93
C SER A 300 -18.72 -2.82 -10.93
N THR A 301 -19.94 -2.97 -11.40
CA THR A 301 -21.17 -2.95 -10.58
C THR A 301 -21.76 -4.35 -10.42
N THR A 302 -21.07 -5.39 -10.90
CA THR A 302 -21.51 -6.77 -10.89
C THR A 302 -21.01 -7.51 -9.64
N THR A 303 -21.47 -8.74 -9.46
CA THR A 303 -21.06 -9.64 -8.37
C THR A 303 -19.55 -9.89 -8.42
N TRP A 304 -19.00 -10.11 -9.61
CA TRP A 304 -17.57 -10.33 -9.85
C TRP A 304 -16.97 -9.18 -10.68
N TYR A 305 -15.71 -8.90 -10.46
CA TYR A 305 -15.04 -7.79 -11.14
C TYR A 305 -14.81 -7.98 -12.65
N ASN A 306 -15.04 -9.16 -13.19
CA ASN A 306 -14.96 -9.45 -14.63
C ASN A 306 -16.22 -9.07 -15.41
N ASN A 307 -17.03 -8.19 -14.87
CA ASN A 307 -18.29 -7.71 -15.45
C ASN A 307 -19.34 -8.83 -15.68
N GLN A 308 -19.31 -9.82 -14.80
CA GLN A 308 -20.25 -10.93 -14.83
C GLN A 308 -21.14 -10.94 -13.58
N ASN A 309 -22.40 -11.22 -13.81
CA ASN A 309 -23.37 -11.58 -12.77
C ASN A 309 -23.83 -13.00 -13.01
N SER A 310 -24.01 -13.76 -11.94
CA SER A 310 -24.72 -15.01 -12.04
C SER A 310 -25.73 -15.14 -10.90
N PRO A 311 -27.02 -15.21 -11.23
CA PRO A 311 -28.05 -15.51 -10.26
C PRO A 311 -27.96 -16.97 -9.76
N ASP A 312 -27.30 -17.83 -10.51
CA ASP A 312 -27.04 -19.22 -10.17
C ASP A 312 -25.53 -19.51 -10.27
N VAL A 313 -24.86 -19.38 -9.16
CA VAL A 313 -23.41 -19.64 -9.02
C VAL A 313 -23.03 -21.11 -9.21
N THR A 314 -24.01 -22.02 -9.30
CA THR A 314 -23.79 -23.46 -9.58
C THR A 314 -23.81 -23.76 -11.07
N ALA A 315 -24.30 -22.83 -11.89
CA ALA A 315 -24.31 -22.99 -13.33
C ALA A 315 -22.89 -23.07 -13.90
N GLN A 316 -22.67 -24.01 -14.84
CA GLN A 316 -21.35 -24.27 -15.40
C GLN A 316 -20.68 -23.04 -16.02
N TYR A 317 -21.44 -22.15 -16.65
CA TYR A 317 -20.89 -20.91 -17.21
C TYR A 317 -20.40 -19.96 -16.13
N ALA A 318 -21.11 -19.88 -14.99
CA ALA A 318 -20.74 -19.08 -13.85
C ALA A 318 -19.44 -19.60 -13.20
N LEU A 319 -19.35 -20.91 -12.98
CA LEU A 319 -18.13 -21.54 -12.47
C LEU A 319 -16.93 -21.32 -13.41
N THR A 320 -17.15 -21.37 -14.72
CA THR A 320 -16.11 -21.08 -15.71
C THR A 320 -15.65 -19.64 -15.61
N ALA A 321 -16.56 -18.68 -15.58
CA ALA A 321 -16.24 -17.25 -15.48
C ALA A 321 -15.53 -16.91 -14.16
N LEU A 322 -15.95 -17.49 -13.04
CA LEU A 322 -15.31 -17.32 -11.75
C LEU A 322 -13.91 -17.95 -11.71
N SER A 323 -13.73 -19.11 -12.32
CA SER A 323 -12.43 -19.80 -12.35
C SER A 323 -11.35 -19.08 -13.14
N GLU A 324 -11.70 -18.09 -13.97
CA GLU A 324 -10.72 -17.23 -14.65
C GLU A 324 -10.09 -16.19 -13.73
N ILE A 325 -10.73 -15.89 -12.60
CA ILE A 325 -10.40 -14.74 -11.75
C ILE A 325 -10.22 -15.08 -10.27
N ALA A 326 -10.60 -16.27 -9.83
CA ALA A 326 -10.60 -16.63 -8.41
C ALA A 326 -10.14 -18.07 -8.17
N TRP A 327 -9.33 -18.26 -7.13
CA TRP A 327 -9.07 -19.57 -6.54
C TRP A 327 -10.03 -19.81 -5.39
N TYR A 328 -10.88 -20.83 -5.50
CA TYR A 328 -11.89 -21.19 -4.50
C TYR A 328 -11.99 -22.72 -4.38
N LYS A 329 -12.81 -23.23 -3.49
CA LYS A 329 -12.85 -24.65 -3.12
C LYS A 329 -12.97 -25.62 -4.31
N GLN A 330 -13.78 -25.28 -5.31
CA GLN A 330 -14.05 -26.17 -6.43
C GLN A 330 -12.91 -26.24 -7.44
N ASN A 331 -12.07 -25.19 -7.57
CA ASN A 331 -10.98 -25.16 -8.55
C ASN A 331 -9.57 -25.20 -7.92
N SER A 332 -9.45 -25.01 -6.61
CA SER A 332 -8.16 -25.09 -5.91
C SER A 332 -7.64 -26.52 -5.70
N GLY A 333 -8.46 -27.54 -6.00
CA GLY A 333 -8.14 -28.94 -5.76
C GLY A 333 -8.29 -29.37 -4.30
N GLY A 334 -9.09 -28.66 -3.50
CA GLY A 334 -9.25 -28.88 -2.06
C GLY A 334 -7.98 -28.54 -1.27
N ALA A 335 -7.07 -27.86 -1.93
CA ALA A 335 -5.72 -27.60 -1.44
C ALA A 335 -5.59 -26.20 -0.88
N ASN A 336 -4.40 -25.92 -0.48
CA ASN A 336 -3.88 -24.71 0.11
C ASN A 336 -3.89 -23.51 -0.85
N LEU A 337 -3.40 -22.39 -0.38
CA LEU A 337 -3.14 -21.19 -1.17
C LEU A 337 -2.37 -21.50 -2.46
N LYS A 338 -2.52 -20.65 -3.45
CA LYS A 338 -1.82 -20.71 -4.74
C LYS A 338 -0.82 -19.57 -4.83
N PRO A 339 0.25 -19.70 -5.62
CA PRO A 339 1.10 -18.58 -5.97
C PRO A 339 0.30 -17.40 -6.50
N VAL A 340 0.65 -16.19 -6.08
CA VAL A 340 -0.06 -14.98 -6.47
C VAL A 340 0.05 -14.68 -7.97
N GLY A 341 -0.97 -14.06 -8.56
CA GLY A 341 -0.95 -13.56 -9.93
C GLY A 341 -0.97 -14.64 -11.00
N LEU A 342 -1.64 -15.77 -10.77
CA LEU A 342 -1.81 -16.84 -11.76
C LEU A 342 -3.08 -16.70 -12.59
N LEU A 343 -4.09 -16.03 -12.07
CA LEU A 343 -5.36 -15.81 -12.75
C LEU A 343 -5.43 -14.38 -13.31
N LYS A 344 -6.53 -14.04 -13.98
CA LYS A 344 -6.72 -12.72 -14.59
C LYS A 344 -6.99 -11.65 -13.52
N PRO A 345 -6.38 -10.46 -13.61
CA PRO A 345 -6.63 -9.37 -12.70
C PRO A 345 -7.96 -8.69 -12.95
N ASN A 346 -8.36 -7.79 -12.06
CA ASN A 346 -9.46 -6.88 -12.31
C ASN A 346 -9.08 -5.78 -13.32
N ALA A 347 -10.02 -4.88 -13.64
CA ALA A 347 -9.83 -3.82 -14.64
C ALA A 347 -8.76 -2.76 -14.26
N TRP A 348 -8.29 -2.75 -13.00
CA TRP A 348 -7.17 -1.92 -12.55
C TRP A 348 -5.86 -2.70 -12.43
N GLY A 349 -5.83 -3.97 -12.85
CA GLY A 349 -4.62 -4.78 -12.81
C GLY A 349 -4.30 -5.34 -11.43
N LEU A 350 -5.26 -5.46 -10.53
CA LEU A 350 -5.12 -6.08 -9.22
C LEU A 350 -5.47 -7.57 -9.33
N TYR A 351 -4.57 -8.42 -8.91
CA TYR A 351 -4.68 -9.88 -8.96
C TYR A 351 -5.22 -10.42 -7.64
N ASP A 352 -5.87 -11.58 -7.72
CA ASP A 352 -6.32 -12.37 -6.57
C ASP A 352 -7.22 -11.59 -5.58
N MET A 353 -7.96 -10.57 -6.09
CA MET A 353 -8.92 -9.83 -5.29
C MET A 353 -10.13 -10.69 -4.87
N LEU A 354 -10.32 -11.82 -5.51
CA LEU A 354 -11.33 -12.83 -5.18
C LEU A 354 -10.64 -14.19 -5.01
N GLY A 355 -10.94 -14.87 -3.91
CA GLY A 355 -10.37 -16.17 -3.59
C GLY A 355 -8.92 -16.08 -3.10
N ASN A 356 -8.16 -17.13 -3.25
CA ASN A 356 -6.80 -17.35 -2.75
C ASN A 356 -6.72 -17.19 -1.23
N ALA A 357 -6.10 -16.13 -0.69
CA ALA A 357 -6.16 -15.82 0.73
C ALA A 357 -7.26 -14.81 1.04
N CYS A 358 -8.01 -15.04 2.11
CA CYS A 358 -8.93 -14.02 2.61
C CYS A 358 -8.12 -12.86 3.21
N GLU A 359 -8.34 -11.64 2.73
CA GLU A 359 -7.48 -10.50 3.03
C GLU A 359 -8.00 -9.68 4.22
N LEU A 360 -7.16 -9.52 5.23
CA LEU A 360 -7.47 -8.70 6.39
C LEU A 360 -7.48 -7.22 6.03
N CYS A 361 -8.58 -6.55 6.40
CA CYS A 361 -8.72 -5.11 6.31
C CYS A 361 -8.44 -4.44 7.67
N ARG A 362 -8.26 -3.12 7.64
CA ARG A 362 -7.97 -2.33 8.83
C ARG A 362 -9.17 -2.17 9.78
N ASP A 363 -10.38 -2.43 9.29
CA ASP A 363 -11.62 -2.13 9.99
C ASP A 363 -12.01 -3.20 11.01
N TRP A 364 -12.66 -2.78 12.10
CA TRP A 364 -13.46 -3.68 12.92
C TRP A 364 -14.74 -4.07 12.19
N TYR A 365 -15.17 -5.30 12.41
CA TYR A 365 -16.39 -5.80 11.80
C TYR A 365 -17.62 -5.22 12.45
N LEU A 366 -18.46 -4.57 11.68
CA LEU A 366 -19.85 -4.27 12.02
C LEU A 366 -20.76 -4.87 10.96
N GLN A 367 -21.83 -5.52 11.37
CA GLN A 367 -22.76 -6.17 10.46
C GLN A 367 -23.45 -5.18 9.53
N ASP A 368 -23.90 -4.02 10.05
CA ASP A 368 -24.47 -2.93 9.25
C ASP A 368 -23.45 -1.84 8.98
N ARG A 369 -22.88 -1.87 7.78
CA ARG A 369 -21.87 -0.91 7.32
C ARG A 369 -22.43 0.45 6.95
N SER A 370 -23.74 0.55 6.68
CA SER A 370 -24.36 1.83 6.29
C SER A 370 -24.22 2.89 7.38
N ALA A 371 -23.98 2.47 8.62
CA ALA A 371 -23.71 3.34 9.75
C ALA A 371 -22.34 4.05 9.70
N TYR A 372 -21.40 3.61 8.84
CA TYR A 372 -20.06 4.22 8.76
C TYR A 372 -20.02 5.57 8.03
N GLY A 373 -21.12 5.98 7.40
CA GLY A 373 -21.16 7.15 6.55
C GLY A 373 -20.61 6.86 5.16
N GLY A 374 -20.77 7.83 4.25
CA GLY A 374 -20.48 7.65 2.83
C GLY A 374 -19.12 8.21 2.36
N GLN A 375 -18.35 8.88 3.22
CA GLN A 375 -17.09 9.52 2.83
C GLN A 375 -15.92 8.90 3.60
N ASP A 376 -14.96 8.31 2.88
CA ASP A 376 -13.78 7.63 3.42
C ASP A 376 -14.12 6.78 4.66
N PRO A 377 -15.12 5.86 4.58
CA PRO A 377 -15.57 5.17 5.75
C PRO A 377 -14.47 4.29 6.33
N VAL A 378 -14.33 4.38 7.64
CA VAL A 378 -13.48 3.52 8.46
C VAL A 378 -14.40 2.84 9.45
N GLY A 379 -14.19 1.58 9.75
CA GLY A 379 -15.03 0.81 10.64
C GLY A 379 -15.19 1.43 12.02
N PRO A 380 -16.09 0.88 12.85
CA PRO A 380 -16.42 1.42 14.14
C PRO A 380 -15.23 1.40 15.10
N LEU A 381 -15.34 2.11 16.21
CA LEU A 381 -14.40 1.98 17.33
C LEU A 381 -14.54 0.60 18.00
N ALA A 382 -13.44 0.04 18.49
CA ALA A 382 -13.46 -1.25 19.21
C ALA A 382 -14.40 -1.27 20.44
N THR A 383 -14.68 -0.09 21.00
CA THR A 383 -15.61 0.08 22.13
C THR A 383 -17.07 -0.18 21.76
N ASP A 384 -17.40 -0.07 20.49
CA ASP A 384 -18.78 -0.08 19.99
C ASP A 384 -19.18 -1.45 19.42
N VAL A 385 -18.21 -2.33 19.20
CA VAL A 385 -18.38 -3.66 18.61
C VAL A 385 -17.46 -4.67 19.29
N GLY A 386 -17.65 -5.93 18.99
CA GLY A 386 -16.72 -6.98 19.41
C GLY A 386 -15.31 -6.77 18.80
N TYR A 387 -14.40 -7.68 19.11
CA TYR A 387 -13.00 -7.61 18.63
C TYR A 387 -12.80 -8.39 17.32
N ASP A 388 -13.80 -8.43 16.45
CA ASP A 388 -13.67 -9.07 15.14
C ASP A 388 -13.19 -8.06 14.12
N SER A 389 -12.12 -8.37 13.40
CA SER A 389 -11.66 -7.62 12.25
C SER A 389 -12.38 -8.07 10.98
N VAL A 390 -12.37 -7.23 9.95
CA VAL A 390 -12.94 -7.56 8.64
C VAL A 390 -11.92 -8.32 7.82
N ALA A 391 -12.35 -9.44 7.21
CA ALA A 391 -11.63 -10.12 6.13
C ALA A 391 -12.48 -10.14 4.87
N ARG A 392 -11.84 -10.10 3.70
CA ARG A 392 -12.47 -9.91 2.40
C ARG A 392 -11.94 -10.88 1.35
N GLY A 393 -12.72 -11.11 0.27
CA GLY A 393 -12.31 -11.84 -0.94
C GLY A 393 -12.68 -13.33 -0.95
N GLY A 394 -12.93 -13.94 0.21
CA GLY A 394 -13.08 -15.40 0.31
C GLY A 394 -11.73 -16.12 0.25
N MET A 395 -11.74 -17.46 0.28
CA MET A 395 -10.51 -18.23 0.38
C MET A 395 -10.53 -19.51 -0.46
N ALA A 396 -9.34 -19.90 -0.92
CA ALA A 396 -9.16 -21.04 -1.84
C ALA A 396 -9.66 -22.37 -1.29
N ARG A 397 -9.63 -22.60 0.01
CA ARG A 397 -9.94 -23.90 0.60
C ARG A 397 -11.40 -24.08 0.98
N TYR A 398 -12.01 -23.06 1.54
CA TYR A 398 -13.29 -23.18 2.22
C TYR A 398 -14.45 -22.50 1.52
N SER A 399 -14.19 -21.39 0.81
CA SER A 399 -15.24 -20.63 0.14
C SER A 399 -15.77 -21.40 -1.08
N ASN A 400 -17.08 -21.58 -1.14
CA ASN A 400 -17.74 -22.05 -2.34
C ASN A 400 -17.89 -20.90 -3.34
N ALA A 401 -18.31 -21.16 -4.55
CA ALA A 401 -18.50 -20.13 -5.58
C ALA A 401 -19.43 -18.98 -5.14
N GLY A 402 -20.40 -19.26 -4.28
CA GLY A 402 -21.32 -18.26 -3.72
C GLY A 402 -20.73 -17.39 -2.60
N ASP A 403 -19.59 -17.80 -2.05
CA ASP A 403 -18.90 -17.11 -0.95
C ASP A 403 -17.70 -16.31 -1.49
N VAL A 404 -17.59 -16.15 -2.82
CA VAL A 404 -16.49 -15.46 -3.49
C VAL A 404 -17.06 -14.37 -4.38
N ASP A 405 -17.23 -13.19 -3.85
CA ASP A 405 -17.73 -12.02 -4.57
C ASP A 405 -17.07 -10.71 -4.07
N CYS A 406 -17.31 -9.61 -4.79
CA CYS A 406 -16.75 -8.32 -4.45
C CYS A 406 -17.23 -7.75 -3.11
N CYS A 407 -18.36 -8.23 -2.57
CA CYS A 407 -18.94 -7.71 -1.32
C CYS A 407 -18.89 -8.71 -0.16
N GLU A 408 -18.45 -9.96 -0.36
CA GLU A 408 -18.32 -10.94 0.71
C GLU A 408 -17.35 -10.48 1.79
N ARG A 409 -17.69 -10.80 3.03
CA ARG A 409 -16.96 -10.34 4.20
C ARG A 409 -17.12 -11.29 5.38
N ASP A 410 -16.02 -11.58 6.03
CA ASP A 410 -15.95 -12.46 7.18
C ASP A 410 -15.53 -11.72 8.45
N PRO A 411 -16.19 -11.94 9.59
CA PRO A 411 -15.68 -11.52 10.89
C PRO A 411 -14.57 -12.46 11.34
N ILE A 412 -13.43 -11.90 11.73
CA ILE A 412 -12.29 -12.67 12.22
C ILE A 412 -11.98 -12.24 13.65
N ASP A 413 -12.07 -13.20 14.58
CA ASP A 413 -11.71 -12.98 15.98
C ASP A 413 -10.23 -12.56 16.09
N TRP A 414 -10.02 -11.29 16.40
CA TRP A 414 -8.71 -10.68 16.46
C TRP A 414 -7.79 -11.26 17.56
N TRP A 415 -8.38 -11.81 18.61
CA TRP A 415 -7.65 -12.35 19.76
C TRP A 415 -7.28 -13.81 19.60
N LYS A 416 -8.07 -14.55 18.86
CA LYS A 416 -7.84 -15.97 18.60
C LYS A 416 -7.19 -16.12 17.25
N ALA A 417 -6.06 -16.80 17.20
CA ALA A 417 -5.60 -17.33 15.92
C ALA A 417 -6.70 -18.29 15.43
N PRO A 418 -7.36 -18.02 14.31
CA PRO A 418 -8.31 -18.97 13.74
C PRO A 418 -7.60 -20.32 13.57
N GLN A 419 -8.32 -21.43 13.71
CA GLN A 419 -7.74 -22.75 13.46
C GLN A 419 -7.12 -22.85 12.06
N ASP A 420 -7.64 -22.05 11.12
CA ASP A 420 -7.22 -21.96 9.72
C ASP A 420 -6.51 -20.63 9.40
N SER A 421 -5.75 -20.07 10.36
CA SER A 421 -5.02 -18.81 10.20
C SER A 421 -4.12 -18.74 8.97
N TRP A 422 -3.72 -19.88 8.46
CA TRP A 422 -2.94 -20.04 7.24
C TRP A 422 -3.71 -19.77 5.93
N MET A 423 -5.03 -19.57 5.98
CA MET A 423 -5.86 -19.16 4.84
C MET A 423 -6.09 -17.65 4.76
N TYR A 424 -5.61 -16.91 5.76
CA TYR A 424 -5.73 -15.45 5.79
C TYR A 424 -4.41 -14.81 5.42
N GLY A 425 -4.50 -13.84 4.54
CA GLY A 425 -3.41 -13.01 4.07
C GLY A 425 -3.72 -11.53 4.27
N PHE A 426 -2.98 -10.68 3.59
CA PHE A 426 -3.20 -9.24 3.61
C PHE A 426 -2.58 -8.58 2.38
N ARG A 427 -3.13 -7.41 2.05
CA ARG A 427 -2.65 -6.53 0.99
C ARG A 427 -2.38 -5.15 1.55
N LEU A 428 -1.29 -4.53 1.13
CA LEU A 428 -0.84 -3.25 1.64
C LEU A 428 -1.35 -2.09 0.78
N VAL A 429 -1.60 -0.97 1.44
CA VAL A 429 -1.89 0.32 0.80
C VAL A 429 -0.93 1.39 1.28
N ILE A 430 -0.76 2.44 0.46
CA ILE A 430 0.00 3.65 0.78
C ILE A 430 -0.87 4.82 0.33
N ASP A 431 -1.05 5.84 1.15
CA ASP A 431 -1.75 7.05 0.71
C ASP A 431 -0.94 7.74 -0.40
N ALA A 432 -1.63 8.16 -1.46
CA ALA A 432 -0.98 8.84 -2.59
C ALA A 432 -0.82 10.34 -2.36
N GLU A 433 -1.43 10.89 -1.30
CA GLU A 433 -1.25 12.28 -0.91
C GLU A 433 -0.38 12.40 0.35
N PRO A 434 0.36 13.51 0.47
CA PRO A 434 1.10 13.79 1.68
C PRO A 434 0.12 14.03 2.81
N PHE A 435 0.50 13.50 3.96
CA PHE A 435 -0.18 13.76 5.20
C PHE A 435 -0.29 15.25 5.44
N ARG A 436 -1.54 15.73 5.60
CA ARG A 436 -1.82 16.90 6.41
C ARG A 436 -2.32 16.37 7.75
N PHE A 437 -1.50 16.46 8.76
CA PHE A 437 -1.94 16.42 10.13
C PHE A 437 -2.38 17.80 10.56
#